data_2426161fc33baf09a84aaf112219aecc
#
_entry.id   2426161fc33baf09a84aaf112219aecc
#
_cell.length_a   1.000
_cell.length_b   1.000
_cell.length_c   1.000
_cell.angle_alpha   90.00
_cell.angle_beta   90.00
_cell.angle_gamma   90.00
#
_symmetry.space_group_name_H-M   'P 1'
#
loop_
_entity.id
_entity.type
_entity.pdbx_description
1 polymer ?
#
loop_
_entity_poly.entity_id
_entity_poly.type
_entity_poly.pdbx_seq_one_letter_code
_entity_poly.pdbx_strand_id
1 'polypeptide(L)'
;TCALPIFLPLVPLREIVIFPEMVAPLKVGRDKSVNAVRLAEDQGWIALVTQRNPEQEEVAELGQLHAMGTLAKIAQVVNLQDGTLRAVVQGQKRIRILDLDAGSTVLMVKAEVIEAPAAEGVEVESLMKTVQSQVETYVTSGAPVPPEAAVAAKNISDPGLLADMTAYTPDMSTEQRQELLETIDVVDRLKYVSSFLARQIEILAIKGRIQSEVKSEMDKSQREDRKSTRLNSSHLGISYAVFCL
;
A
#
# COMPACT_ATOMS: atom_id res chain seq x y z
N THR A 1 5.63 27.42 11.87
CA THR A 1 6.60 27.13 12.92
C THR A 1 7.81 26.52 12.26
N CYS A 2 8.96 27.26 12.25
CA CYS A 2 10.20 26.74 11.69
C CYS A 2 10.74 25.68 12.67
N ALA A 3 10.49 24.42 12.39
CA ALA A 3 11.08 23.33 13.17
C ALA A 3 12.59 23.32 12.93
N LEU A 4 13.39 23.26 13.98
CA LEU A 4 14.84 23.14 13.85
C LEU A 4 15.16 21.83 13.12
N PRO A 5 16.09 21.86 12.15
CA PRO A 5 16.48 20.66 11.44
C PRO A 5 17.14 19.66 12.40
N ILE A 6 16.76 18.40 12.25
CA ILE A 6 17.26 17.27 13.02
C ILE A 6 18.17 16.40 12.17
N PHE A 7 19.19 15.78 12.78
CA PHE A 7 20.05 14.81 12.12
C PHE A 7 19.62 13.40 12.52
N LEU A 8 19.41 12.55 11.54
CA LEU A 8 18.87 11.21 11.73
C LEU A 8 19.65 10.17 10.93
N PRO A 9 19.86 8.96 11.49
CA PRO A 9 20.27 7.84 10.66
C PRO A 9 19.19 7.51 9.64
N LEU A 10 19.60 7.19 8.41
CA LEU A 10 18.73 6.94 7.28
C LEU A 10 18.75 5.48 6.85
N VAL A 11 17.57 4.92 6.63
CA VAL A 11 17.39 3.68 5.85
C VAL A 11 16.64 4.00 4.56
N PRO A 12 17.31 3.89 3.39
CA PRO A 12 16.66 4.01 2.10
C PRO A 12 15.78 2.80 1.82
N LEU A 13 14.50 3.05 1.49
CA LEU A 13 13.51 2.04 1.14
C LEU A 13 13.40 1.91 -0.39
N ARG A 14 13.19 0.68 -0.91
CA ARG A 14 13.12 0.46 -2.36
C ARG A 14 11.71 0.61 -2.93
N GLU A 15 10.78 -0.15 -2.40
CA GLU A 15 9.41 -0.28 -2.97
C GLU A 15 8.32 -0.09 -1.93
N ILE A 16 8.68 0.40 -0.76
CA ILE A 16 7.76 0.63 0.33
C ILE A 16 7.82 2.09 0.76
N VAL A 17 6.65 2.66 1.01
CA VAL A 17 6.49 3.98 1.62
C VAL A 17 5.90 3.78 3.00
N ILE A 18 6.52 4.33 4.02
CA ILE A 18 6.04 4.28 5.40
C ILE A 18 5.29 5.57 5.71
N PHE A 19 4.09 5.45 6.24
CA PHE A 19 3.27 6.58 6.66
C PHE A 19 3.34 6.77 8.18
N PRO A 20 2.97 7.94 8.71
CA PRO A 20 2.72 8.13 10.13
C PRO A 20 1.73 7.08 10.66
N GLU A 21 1.91 6.65 11.91
CA GLU A 21 1.17 5.60 12.62
C GLU A 21 1.26 4.19 12.01
N MET A 22 1.97 4.04 10.89
CA MET A 22 2.21 2.74 10.27
C MET A 22 3.22 1.91 11.08
N VAL A 23 2.88 0.63 11.31
CA VAL A 23 3.81 -0.37 11.84
C VAL A 23 4.15 -1.35 10.73
N ALA A 24 5.43 -1.46 10.40
CA ALA A 24 5.89 -2.35 9.33
C ALA A 24 7.18 -3.10 9.69
N PRO A 25 7.28 -4.38 9.33
CA PRO A 25 8.54 -5.11 9.39
C PRO A 25 9.40 -4.78 8.18
N LEU A 26 10.63 -4.36 8.41
CA LEU A 26 11.62 -4.09 7.37
C LEU A 26 12.72 -5.15 7.43
N LYS A 27 13.07 -5.75 6.29
CA LYS A 27 14.28 -6.56 6.16
C LYS A 27 15.42 -5.65 5.69
N VAL A 28 16.47 -5.55 6.49
CA VAL A 28 17.63 -4.67 6.25
C VAL A 28 18.87 -5.53 6.10
N GLY A 29 19.53 -5.45 4.95
CA GLY A 29 20.69 -6.28 4.64
C GLY A 29 21.92 -5.50 4.15
N ARG A 30 21.78 -4.21 3.80
CA ARG A 30 22.91 -3.38 3.39
C ARG A 30 23.68 -2.90 4.62
N ASP A 31 25.00 -2.98 4.61
CA ASP A 31 25.83 -2.64 5.77
C ASP A 31 25.54 -1.25 6.35
N LYS A 32 25.44 -0.22 5.49
CA LYS A 32 25.11 1.15 5.92
C LYS A 32 23.74 1.24 6.57
N SER A 33 22.76 0.50 6.05
CA SER A 33 21.40 0.47 6.62
C SER A 33 21.34 -0.33 7.92
N VAL A 34 22.08 -1.42 8.03
CA VAL A 34 22.23 -2.21 9.27
C VAL A 34 22.82 -1.32 10.36
N ASN A 35 23.89 -0.59 10.04
CA ASN A 35 24.53 0.34 10.97
C ASN A 35 23.59 1.51 11.35
N ALA A 36 22.77 2.01 10.41
CA ALA A 36 21.77 3.03 10.68
C ALA A 36 20.70 2.54 11.67
N VAL A 37 20.22 1.30 11.50
CA VAL A 37 19.26 0.69 12.45
C VAL A 37 19.88 0.56 13.85
N ARG A 38 21.11 0.07 13.95
CA ARG A 38 21.80 -0.06 15.24
C ARG A 38 22.01 1.30 15.95
N LEU A 39 22.42 2.31 15.18
CA LEU A 39 22.53 3.67 15.71
C LEU A 39 21.18 4.21 16.19
N ALA A 40 20.12 3.92 15.44
CA ALA A 40 18.77 4.35 15.79
C ALA A 40 18.19 3.60 17.02
N GLU A 41 18.62 2.36 17.31
CA GLU A 41 18.25 1.69 18.56
C GLU A 41 18.72 2.50 19.79
N ASP A 42 19.92 3.08 19.73
CA ASP A 42 20.48 3.89 20.80
C ASP A 42 19.83 5.29 20.86
N GLN A 43 19.56 5.90 19.70
CA GLN A 43 19.00 7.26 19.60
C GLN A 43 17.48 7.32 19.67
N GLY A 44 16.81 6.20 19.41
CA GLY A 44 15.36 6.06 19.41
C GLY A 44 14.65 6.52 18.14
N TRP A 45 15.35 7.09 17.14
CA TRP A 45 14.75 7.67 15.95
C TRP A 45 15.50 7.30 14.66
N ILE A 46 14.76 7.10 13.58
CA ILE A 46 15.27 6.77 12.26
C ILE A 46 14.49 7.50 11.17
N ALA A 47 15.16 7.90 10.11
CA ALA A 47 14.53 8.40 8.90
C ALA A 47 14.33 7.26 7.90
N LEU A 48 13.13 7.13 7.39
CA LEU A 48 12.75 6.17 6.35
C LEU A 48 12.35 6.93 5.11
N VAL A 49 13.10 6.76 4.02
CA VAL A 49 12.90 7.52 2.79
C VAL A 49 12.96 6.58 1.59
N THR A 50 11.98 6.66 0.70
CA THR A 50 11.92 5.82 -0.49
C THR A 50 12.91 6.31 -1.55
N GLN A 51 13.63 5.38 -2.17
CA GLN A 51 14.51 5.65 -3.30
C GLN A 51 13.66 5.93 -4.56
N ARG A 52 14.13 6.86 -5.42
CA ARG A 52 13.50 7.10 -6.72
C ARG A 52 13.69 5.93 -7.69
N ASN A 53 14.86 5.30 -7.64
CA ASN A 53 15.15 4.12 -8.43
C ASN A 53 15.34 2.90 -7.49
N PRO A 54 14.41 1.94 -7.46
CA PRO A 54 14.50 0.76 -6.58
C PRO A 54 15.64 -0.19 -6.95
N GLU A 55 16.12 -0.18 -8.19
CA GLU A 55 17.22 -1.04 -8.64
C GLU A 55 18.59 -0.55 -8.18
N GLN A 56 18.70 0.69 -7.74
CA GLN A 56 19.95 1.25 -7.29
C GLN A 56 20.39 0.65 -5.95
N GLU A 57 21.59 0.08 -5.92
CA GLU A 57 22.10 -0.61 -4.73
C GLU A 57 22.51 0.36 -3.63
N GLU A 58 23.21 1.43 -3.97
CA GLU A 58 23.72 2.41 -3.01
C GLU A 58 23.15 3.81 -3.27
N VAL A 59 22.80 4.50 -2.20
CA VAL A 59 22.43 5.91 -2.21
C VAL A 59 23.67 6.72 -1.82
N ALA A 60 24.11 7.56 -2.76
CA ALA A 60 25.25 8.46 -2.57
C ALA A 60 24.87 9.93 -2.64
N GLU A 61 23.74 10.26 -3.26
CA GLU A 61 23.30 11.63 -3.53
C GLU A 61 21.85 11.83 -3.11
N LEU A 62 21.53 13.04 -2.65
CA LEU A 62 20.18 13.43 -2.24
C LEU A 62 19.15 13.27 -3.37
N GLY A 63 19.54 13.52 -4.63
CA GLY A 63 18.66 13.39 -5.79
C GLY A 63 18.15 11.97 -6.06
N GLN A 64 18.74 10.94 -5.45
CA GLN A 64 18.35 9.54 -5.56
C GLN A 64 17.21 9.16 -4.59
N LEU A 65 16.90 10.06 -3.67
CA LEU A 65 15.81 9.90 -2.70
C LEU A 65 14.63 10.79 -3.07
N HIS A 66 13.46 10.43 -2.57
CA HIS A 66 12.33 11.34 -2.55
C HIS A 66 12.56 12.46 -1.52
N ALA A 67 11.95 13.61 -1.75
CA ALA A 67 12.12 14.78 -0.88
C ALA A 67 11.44 14.61 0.49
N MET A 68 10.40 13.78 0.53
CA MET A 68 9.63 13.50 1.75
C MET A 68 9.81 12.05 2.16
N GLY A 69 9.92 11.86 3.47
CA GLY A 69 9.96 10.56 4.11
C GLY A 69 9.24 10.57 5.44
N THR A 70 9.51 9.59 6.28
CA THR A 70 8.87 9.42 7.57
C THR A 70 9.91 9.27 8.68
N LEU A 71 9.76 10.06 9.72
CA LEU A 71 10.41 9.86 11.00
C LEU A 71 9.76 8.67 11.69
N ALA A 72 10.53 7.68 12.07
CA ALA A 72 10.02 6.47 12.69
C ALA A 72 10.78 6.12 13.97
N LYS A 73 10.12 5.34 14.83
CA LYS A 73 10.74 4.65 15.95
C LYS A 73 10.97 3.19 15.62
N ILE A 74 12.03 2.63 16.17
CA ILE A 74 12.27 1.19 16.12
C ILE A 74 11.56 0.56 17.31
N ALA A 75 10.60 -0.33 17.03
CA ALA A 75 9.87 -1.06 18.05
C ALA A 75 10.60 -2.35 18.48
N GLN A 76 11.23 -3.03 17.51
CA GLN A 76 11.95 -4.28 17.74
C GLN A 76 12.97 -4.51 16.63
N VAL A 77 14.12 -5.07 17.00
CA VAL A 77 15.13 -5.56 16.05
C VAL A 77 15.44 -7.02 16.34
N VAL A 78 15.49 -7.83 15.29
CA VAL A 78 15.87 -9.24 15.35
C VAL A 78 17.00 -9.48 14.37
N ASN A 79 18.12 -10.00 14.88
CA ASN A 79 19.23 -10.45 14.04
C ASN A 79 18.89 -11.78 13.38
N LEU A 80 19.06 -11.87 12.08
CA LEU A 80 18.89 -13.11 11.32
C LEU A 80 20.23 -13.82 11.11
N GLN A 81 20.18 -15.13 10.92
CA GLN A 81 21.40 -15.98 10.77
C GLN A 81 22.22 -15.64 9.52
N ASP A 82 21.60 -15.00 8.53
CA ASP A 82 22.22 -14.56 7.27
C ASP A 82 22.96 -13.21 7.37
N GLY A 83 23.09 -12.66 8.59
CA GLY A 83 23.72 -11.35 8.83
C GLY A 83 22.79 -10.15 8.55
N THR A 84 21.58 -10.38 8.08
CA THR A 84 20.56 -9.33 7.89
C THR A 84 19.80 -9.05 9.19
N LEU A 85 19.15 -7.89 9.27
CA LEU A 85 18.29 -7.51 10.38
C LEU A 85 16.82 -7.52 9.94
N ARG A 86 15.94 -7.88 10.84
CA ARG A 86 14.51 -7.60 10.75
C ARG A 86 14.16 -6.55 11.79
N ALA A 87 13.85 -5.33 11.35
CA ALA A 87 13.44 -4.23 12.21
C ALA A 87 11.92 -4.02 12.07
N VAL A 88 11.21 -3.96 13.19
CA VAL A 88 9.82 -3.48 13.21
C VAL A 88 9.86 -2.00 13.53
N VAL A 89 9.38 -1.20 12.58
CA VAL A 89 9.38 0.26 12.69
C VAL A 89 7.96 0.79 12.82
N GLN A 90 7.80 1.87 13.56
CA GLN A 90 6.55 2.62 13.66
C GLN A 90 6.77 4.04 13.16
N GLY A 91 6.11 4.40 12.06
CA GLY A 91 6.08 5.78 11.56
C GLY A 91 5.48 6.73 12.58
N GLN A 92 6.01 7.93 12.68
CA GLN A 92 5.54 8.94 13.65
C GLN A 92 5.12 10.23 12.96
N LYS A 93 6.00 10.83 12.19
CA LYS A 93 5.76 12.13 11.53
C LYS A 93 6.35 12.15 10.14
N ARG A 94 5.78 12.98 9.27
CA ARG A 94 6.38 13.31 7.98
C ARG A 94 7.62 14.15 8.18
N ILE A 95 8.65 13.90 7.39
CA ILE A 95 9.87 14.69 7.35
C ILE A 95 10.20 15.09 5.92
N ARG A 96 10.74 16.29 5.76
CA ARG A 96 11.37 16.75 4.52
C ARG A 96 12.87 16.63 4.66
N ILE A 97 13.49 15.99 3.69
CA ILE A 97 14.95 15.83 3.67
C ILE A 97 15.57 17.10 3.07
N LEU A 98 16.51 17.69 3.80
CA LEU A 98 17.21 18.91 3.41
C LEU A 98 18.60 18.63 2.85
N ASP A 99 19.29 17.62 3.42
CA ASP A 99 20.65 17.27 3.06
C ASP A 99 20.92 15.79 3.39
N LEU A 100 21.89 15.20 2.67
CA LEU A 100 22.33 13.82 2.84
C LEU A 100 23.83 13.79 3.11
N ASP A 101 24.23 13.24 4.23
CA ASP A 101 25.61 12.83 4.49
C ASP A 101 25.72 11.31 4.21
N ALA A 102 26.30 10.99 3.06
CA ALA A 102 26.55 9.64 2.60
C ALA A 102 27.81 9.01 3.22
N GLY A 103 28.10 9.31 4.49
CA GLY A 103 29.30 8.87 5.21
C GLY A 103 29.73 7.43 4.96
N SER A 104 30.91 7.06 5.35
CA SER A 104 31.53 5.77 5.01
C SER A 104 30.80 4.56 5.61
N THR A 105 30.22 4.70 6.80
CA THR A 105 29.66 3.60 7.59
C THR A 105 28.16 3.68 7.81
N VAL A 106 27.57 4.89 7.87
CA VAL A 106 26.16 5.14 8.13
C VAL A 106 25.68 6.26 7.21
N LEU A 107 24.48 6.14 6.68
CA LEU A 107 23.81 7.24 5.98
C LEU A 107 23.13 8.12 7.02
N MET A 108 23.40 9.42 6.99
CA MET A 108 22.75 10.41 7.86
C MET A 108 22.02 11.45 7.00
N VAL A 109 20.86 11.87 7.46
CA VAL A 109 20.11 12.95 6.82
C VAL A 109 19.87 14.09 7.78
N LYS A 110 19.92 15.31 7.21
CA LYS A 110 19.38 16.50 7.83
C LYS A 110 17.96 16.67 7.38
N ALA A 111 17.01 16.65 8.30
CA ALA A 111 15.59 16.68 7.98
C ALA A 111 14.83 17.69 8.86
N GLU A 112 13.71 18.14 8.36
CA GLU A 112 12.76 18.98 9.08
C GLU A 112 11.44 18.20 9.26
N VAL A 113 10.86 18.26 10.45
CA VAL A 113 9.55 17.64 10.72
C VAL A 113 8.46 18.52 10.12
N ILE A 114 7.59 17.90 9.34
CA ILE A 114 6.43 18.56 8.73
C ILE A 114 5.18 18.20 9.52
N GLU A 115 4.51 19.21 10.05
CA GLU A 115 3.22 19.06 10.68
C GLU A 115 2.12 19.49 9.68
N ALA A 116 1.13 18.61 9.50
CA ALA A 116 -0.03 18.97 8.71
C ALA A 116 -0.85 20.02 9.49
N PRO A 117 -1.40 21.03 8.82
CA PRO A 117 -2.34 21.95 9.44
C PRO A 117 -3.56 21.16 9.96
N ALA A 118 -4.12 21.60 11.09
CA ALA A 118 -5.33 21.01 11.60
C ALA A 118 -6.46 21.16 10.57
N ALA A 119 -7.10 20.05 10.24
CA ALA A 119 -8.20 20.02 9.28
C ALA A 119 -9.50 19.77 10.02
N GLU A 120 -10.34 20.80 10.09
CA GLU A 120 -11.64 20.77 10.77
C GLU A 120 -12.70 21.41 9.88
N GLY A 121 -13.96 21.06 10.10
CA GLY A 121 -15.09 21.66 9.43
C GLY A 121 -15.94 20.69 8.62
N VAL A 122 -17.06 21.20 8.13
CA VAL A 122 -18.09 20.39 7.43
C VAL A 122 -17.56 19.71 6.17
N GLU A 123 -16.63 20.35 5.44
CA GLU A 123 -16.00 19.77 4.25
C GLU A 123 -15.20 18.51 4.63
N VAL A 124 -14.38 18.59 5.67
CA VAL A 124 -13.55 17.47 6.16
C VAL A 124 -14.44 16.32 6.63
N GLU A 125 -15.47 16.59 7.41
CA GLU A 125 -16.40 15.57 7.88
C GLU A 125 -17.14 14.89 6.72
N SER A 126 -17.54 15.65 5.70
CA SER A 126 -18.18 15.11 4.50
C SER A 126 -17.24 14.21 3.70
N LEU A 127 -15.98 14.64 3.51
CA LEU A 127 -14.96 13.84 2.83
C LEU A 127 -14.64 12.56 3.60
N MET A 128 -14.52 12.63 4.92
CA MET A 128 -14.29 11.46 5.76
C MET A 128 -15.41 10.42 5.59
N LYS A 129 -16.67 10.84 5.68
CA LYS A 129 -17.82 9.95 5.47
C LYS A 129 -17.82 9.34 4.08
N THR A 130 -17.44 10.13 3.07
CA THR A 130 -17.34 9.65 1.69
C THR A 130 -16.24 8.58 1.57
N VAL A 131 -15.05 8.83 2.10
CA VAL A 131 -13.94 7.86 2.08
C VAL A 131 -14.29 6.60 2.85
N GLN A 132 -14.89 6.70 4.04
CA GLN A 132 -15.33 5.56 4.84
C GLN A 132 -16.33 4.69 4.09
N SER A 133 -17.32 5.29 3.42
CA SER A 133 -18.30 4.58 2.59
C SER A 133 -17.66 3.94 1.37
N GLN A 134 -16.69 4.62 0.74
CA GLN A 134 -15.95 4.07 -0.39
C GLN A 134 -15.06 2.88 0.02
N VAL A 135 -14.41 2.92 1.18
CA VAL A 135 -13.64 1.78 1.72
C VAL A 135 -14.56 0.57 1.94
N GLU A 136 -15.75 0.77 2.50
CA GLU A 136 -16.73 -0.31 2.66
C GLU A 136 -17.16 -0.90 1.30
N THR A 137 -17.45 -0.04 0.32
CA THR A 137 -17.83 -0.48 -1.02
C THR A 137 -16.67 -1.21 -1.71
N TYR A 138 -15.45 -0.72 -1.57
CA TYR A 138 -14.24 -1.34 -2.12
C TYR A 138 -14.04 -2.75 -1.57
N VAL A 139 -14.12 -2.93 -0.25
CA VAL A 139 -14.03 -4.24 0.42
C VAL A 139 -15.14 -5.18 -0.04
N THR A 140 -16.40 -4.73 -0.08
CA THR A 140 -17.54 -5.57 -0.48
C THR A 140 -17.57 -5.90 -1.97
N SER A 141 -16.90 -5.10 -2.80
CA SER A 141 -16.72 -5.36 -4.24
C SER A 141 -15.67 -6.42 -4.58
N GLY A 142 -15.08 -7.07 -3.57
CA GLY A 142 -14.12 -8.15 -3.75
C GLY A 142 -12.66 -7.68 -3.89
N ALA A 143 -12.33 -6.52 -3.33
CA ALA A 143 -10.94 -6.08 -3.20
C ALA A 143 -10.12 -7.07 -2.35
N PRO A 144 -8.80 -7.23 -2.62
CA PRO A 144 -7.92 -8.14 -1.91
C PRO A 144 -7.49 -7.56 -0.54
N VAL A 145 -8.46 -7.14 0.26
CA VAL A 145 -8.27 -6.59 1.61
C VAL A 145 -9.17 -7.29 2.61
N PRO A 146 -8.75 -7.44 3.88
CA PRO A 146 -9.57 -8.06 4.91
C PRO A 146 -10.87 -7.27 5.17
N PRO A 147 -12.00 -7.94 5.46
CA PRO A 147 -13.26 -7.26 5.81
C PRO A 147 -13.14 -6.30 7.01
N GLU A 148 -12.22 -6.58 7.92
CA GLU A 148 -11.93 -5.78 9.11
C GLU A 148 -11.42 -4.37 8.75
N ALA A 149 -10.86 -4.19 7.55
CA ALA A 149 -10.39 -2.88 7.08
C ALA A 149 -11.55 -1.86 6.98
N ALA A 150 -12.74 -2.30 6.57
CA ALA A 150 -13.93 -1.43 6.54
C ALA A 150 -14.37 -1.00 7.94
N VAL A 151 -14.31 -1.91 8.91
CA VAL A 151 -14.64 -1.62 10.30
C VAL A 151 -13.60 -0.68 10.91
N ALA A 152 -12.32 -0.92 10.65
CA ALA A 152 -11.25 -0.05 11.11
C ALA A 152 -11.40 1.37 10.56
N ALA A 153 -11.65 1.53 9.26
CA ALA A 153 -11.87 2.84 8.64
C ALA A 153 -13.04 3.63 9.24
N LYS A 154 -14.13 2.94 9.57
CA LYS A 154 -15.31 3.58 10.23
C LYS A 154 -14.99 4.10 11.63
N ASN A 155 -14.07 3.48 12.35
CA ASN A 155 -13.71 3.85 13.72
C ASN A 155 -12.64 4.95 13.80
N ILE A 156 -12.07 5.35 12.68
CA ILE A 156 -11.06 6.41 12.62
C ILE A 156 -11.77 7.76 12.64
N SER A 157 -11.42 8.57 13.63
CA SER A 157 -11.92 9.95 13.79
C SER A 157 -10.92 11.00 13.27
N ASP A 158 -9.64 10.64 13.13
CA ASP A 158 -8.61 11.52 12.58
C ASP A 158 -8.63 11.48 11.04
N PRO A 159 -8.84 12.63 10.37
CA PRO A 159 -8.93 12.68 8.91
C PRO A 159 -7.59 12.35 8.22
N GLY A 160 -6.47 12.75 8.82
CA GLY A 160 -5.13 12.47 8.30
C GLY A 160 -4.81 10.98 8.36
N LEU A 161 -5.11 10.35 9.49
CA LEU A 161 -4.93 8.91 9.68
C LEU A 161 -5.82 8.10 8.72
N LEU A 162 -7.08 8.53 8.50
CA LEU A 162 -7.96 7.85 7.55
C LEU A 162 -7.40 7.85 6.13
N ALA A 163 -6.89 9.00 5.68
CA ALA A 163 -6.27 9.11 4.37
C ALA A 163 -5.01 8.23 4.27
N ASP A 164 -4.14 8.27 5.29
CA ASP A 164 -2.88 7.52 5.31
C ASP A 164 -3.13 6.00 5.40
N MET A 165 -4.13 5.55 6.14
CA MET A 165 -4.50 4.12 6.18
C MET A 165 -4.98 3.58 4.83
N THR A 166 -5.64 4.38 4.02
CA THR A 166 -6.08 3.95 2.69
C THR A 166 -4.91 3.69 1.74
N ALA A 167 -3.74 4.28 1.98
CA ALA A 167 -2.52 4.01 1.22
C ALA A 167 -2.01 2.56 1.32
N TYR A 168 -2.50 1.79 2.30
CA TYR A 168 -2.15 0.37 2.45
C TYR A 168 -2.88 -0.56 1.49
N THR A 169 -3.81 -0.05 0.69
CA THR A 169 -4.49 -0.88 -0.30
C THR A 169 -3.47 -1.45 -1.28
N PRO A 170 -3.55 -2.75 -1.61
CA PRO A 170 -2.57 -3.41 -2.48
C PRO A 170 -2.52 -2.81 -3.89
N ASP A 171 -3.61 -2.19 -4.33
CA ASP A 171 -3.75 -1.64 -5.68
C ASP A 171 -3.08 -0.25 -5.85
N MET A 172 -2.58 0.36 -4.76
CA MET A 172 -1.86 1.63 -4.83
C MET A 172 -0.38 1.40 -5.12
N SER A 173 0.15 2.02 -6.17
CA SER A 173 1.57 1.92 -6.52
C SER A 173 2.48 2.66 -5.54
N THR A 174 3.78 2.37 -5.56
CA THR A 174 4.77 3.06 -4.72
C THR A 174 4.81 4.55 -5.01
N GLU A 175 4.71 4.94 -6.28
CA GLU A 175 4.69 6.36 -6.71
C GLU A 175 3.45 7.07 -6.18
N GLN A 176 2.28 6.42 -6.26
CA GLN A 176 1.03 6.97 -5.73
C GLN A 176 1.06 7.12 -4.21
N ARG A 177 1.64 6.15 -3.51
CA ARG A 177 1.87 6.24 -2.06
C ARG A 177 2.81 7.38 -1.72
N GLN A 178 3.87 7.55 -2.49
CA GLN A 178 4.82 8.64 -2.28
C GLN A 178 4.17 10.01 -2.53
N GLU A 179 3.38 10.16 -3.59
CA GLU A 179 2.60 11.36 -3.87
C GLU A 179 1.65 11.70 -2.71
N LEU A 180 0.97 10.69 -2.17
CA LEU A 180 0.11 10.87 -1.00
C LEU A 180 0.92 11.26 0.26
N LEU A 181 2.12 10.71 0.47
CA LEU A 181 3.00 11.09 1.57
C LEU A 181 3.46 12.55 1.43
N GLU A 182 3.73 13.00 0.21
CA GLU A 182 4.17 14.36 -0.13
C GLU A 182 3.03 15.39 -0.04
N THR A 183 1.78 14.95 -0.11
CA THR A 183 0.60 15.82 0.05
C THR A 183 0.41 16.15 1.53
N ILE A 184 0.77 17.37 1.92
CA ILE A 184 0.75 17.81 3.33
C ILE A 184 -0.67 18.13 3.79
N ASP A 185 -1.46 18.81 2.94
CA ASP A 185 -2.82 19.19 3.26
C ASP A 185 -3.75 17.97 3.40
N VAL A 186 -4.48 17.90 4.51
CA VAL A 186 -5.33 16.75 4.83
C VAL A 186 -6.56 16.66 3.92
N VAL A 187 -7.11 17.79 3.51
CA VAL A 187 -8.27 17.85 2.61
C VAL A 187 -7.88 17.32 1.23
N ASP A 188 -6.71 17.74 0.75
CA ASP A 188 -6.19 17.28 -0.55
C ASP A 188 -5.85 15.78 -0.51
N ARG A 189 -5.33 15.27 0.62
CA ARG A 189 -5.12 13.83 0.81
C ARG A 189 -6.43 13.04 0.77
N LEU A 190 -7.47 13.52 1.46
CA LEU A 190 -8.79 12.87 1.43
C LEU A 190 -9.40 12.89 0.03
N LYS A 191 -9.28 13.99 -0.71
CA LYS A 191 -9.73 14.09 -2.11
C LYS A 191 -8.98 13.11 -3.01
N TYR A 192 -7.66 13.02 -2.85
CA TYR A 192 -6.82 12.07 -3.60
C TYR A 192 -7.26 10.63 -3.37
N VAL A 193 -7.39 10.23 -2.10
CA VAL A 193 -7.81 8.89 -1.70
C VAL A 193 -9.24 8.58 -2.18
N SER A 194 -10.16 9.53 -2.07
CA SER A 194 -11.53 9.38 -2.57
C SER A 194 -11.56 9.13 -4.08
N SER A 195 -10.77 9.89 -4.85
CA SER A 195 -10.66 9.71 -6.30
C SER A 195 -10.06 8.36 -6.67
N PHE A 196 -9.04 7.94 -5.94
CA PHE A 196 -8.41 6.63 -6.11
C PHE A 196 -9.40 5.48 -5.84
N LEU A 197 -10.10 5.51 -4.70
CA LEU A 197 -11.08 4.48 -4.34
C LEU A 197 -12.23 4.40 -5.33
N ALA A 198 -12.76 5.55 -5.78
CA ALA A 198 -13.82 5.58 -6.79
C ALA A 198 -13.40 4.85 -8.07
N ARG A 199 -12.16 5.10 -8.54
CA ARG A 199 -11.61 4.42 -9.71
C ARG A 199 -11.44 2.91 -9.49
N GLN A 200 -10.95 2.49 -8.32
CA GLN A 200 -10.77 1.07 -8.02
C GLN A 200 -12.10 0.33 -7.92
N ILE A 201 -13.12 0.94 -7.32
CA ILE A 201 -14.48 0.39 -7.25
C ILE A 201 -15.05 0.18 -8.66
N GLU A 202 -14.85 1.15 -9.57
CA GLU A 202 -15.29 1.03 -10.97
C GLU A 202 -14.58 -0.14 -11.68
N ILE A 203 -13.27 -0.28 -11.50
CA ILE A 203 -12.47 -1.40 -12.05
C ILE A 203 -13.00 -2.74 -11.54
N LEU A 204 -13.27 -2.86 -10.24
CA LEU A 204 -13.81 -4.08 -9.64
C LEU A 204 -15.20 -4.41 -10.17
N ALA A 205 -16.07 -3.40 -10.36
CA ALA A 205 -17.39 -3.59 -10.94
C ALA A 205 -17.33 -4.10 -12.39
N ILE A 206 -16.41 -3.58 -13.21
CA ILE A 206 -16.17 -4.06 -14.58
C ILE A 206 -15.65 -5.50 -14.56
N LYS A 207 -14.66 -5.78 -13.72
CA LYS A 207 -14.11 -7.14 -13.53
C LYS A 207 -15.19 -8.16 -13.16
N GLY A 208 -16.05 -7.83 -12.21
CA GLY A 208 -17.16 -8.68 -11.77
C GLY A 208 -18.16 -8.95 -12.89
N ARG A 209 -18.48 -7.93 -13.73
CA ARG A 209 -19.35 -8.08 -14.89
C ARG A 209 -18.76 -9.03 -15.92
N ILE A 210 -17.50 -8.83 -16.32
CA ILE A 210 -16.80 -9.70 -17.27
C ILE A 210 -16.76 -11.15 -16.77
N GLN A 211 -16.44 -11.38 -15.49
CA GLN A 211 -16.42 -12.72 -14.92
C GLN A 211 -17.79 -13.40 -14.94
N SER A 212 -18.86 -12.64 -14.68
CA SER A 212 -20.24 -13.18 -14.73
C SER A 212 -20.67 -13.53 -16.16
N GLU A 213 -20.29 -12.73 -17.16
CA GLU A 213 -20.54 -13.00 -18.58
C GLU A 213 -19.82 -14.26 -19.05
N VAL A 214 -18.51 -14.36 -18.78
CA VAL A 214 -17.70 -15.54 -19.12
C VAL A 214 -18.27 -16.80 -18.49
N LYS A 215 -18.65 -16.75 -17.19
CA LYS A 215 -19.26 -17.89 -16.51
C LYS A 215 -20.59 -18.30 -17.17
N SER A 216 -21.42 -17.32 -17.52
CA SER A 216 -22.69 -17.56 -18.20
C SER A 216 -22.51 -18.23 -19.56
N GLU A 217 -21.49 -17.79 -20.33
CA GLU A 217 -21.16 -18.41 -21.63
C GLU A 217 -20.62 -19.83 -21.49
N MET A 218 -19.75 -20.07 -20.51
CA MET A 218 -19.26 -21.41 -20.21
C MET A 218 -20.40 -22.36 -19.81
N ASP A 219 -21.31 -21.90 -18.97
CA ASP A 219 -22.48 -22.69 -18.54
C ASP A 219 -23.41 -23.00 -19.71
N LYS A 220 -23.59 -22.08 -20.68
CA LYS A 220 -24.36 -22.31 -21.91
C LYS A 220 -23.68 -23.37 -22.79
N SER A 221 -22.39 -23.22 -23.05
CA SER A 221 -21.61 -24.17 -23.85
C SER A 221 -21.64 -25.58 -23.25
N GLN A 222 -21.45 -25.71 -21.93
CA GLN A 222 -21.57 -27.03 -21.29
C GLN A 222 -22.96 -27.65 -21.37
N ARG A 223 -24.04 -26.84 -21.38
CA ARG A 223 -25.40 -27.33 -21.52
C ARG A 223 -25.66 -27.80 -22.99
N GLU A 224 -25.09 -27.10 -23.96
CA GLU A 224 -25.18 -27.49 -25.40
C GLU A 224 -24.41 -28.78 -25.65
N ASP A 225 -23.20 -28.92 -25.13
CA ASP A 225 -22.41 -30.15 -25.25
C ASP A 225 -23.11 -31.35 -24.58
N ARG A 226 -23.72 -31.19 -23.41
CA ARG A 226 -24.53 -32.25 -22.79
C ARG A 226 -25.75 -32.64 -23.60
N LYS A 227 -26.40 -31.68 -24.29
CA LYS A 227 -27.54 -31.96 -25.18
C LYS A 227 -27.09 -32.71 -26.42
N SER A 228 -25.98 -32.30 -27.05
CA SER A 228 -25.44 -32.97 -28.24
C SER A 228 -24.96 -34.40 -27.95
N THR A 229 -24.29 -34.61 -26.82
CA THR A 229 -23.85 -35.94 -26.37
C THR A 229 -25.06 -36.87 -26.08
N ARG A 230 -26.11 -36.31 -25.48
CA ARG A 230 -27.35 -37.07 -25.22
C ARG A 230 -28.11 -37.42 -26.49
N LEU A 231 -28.14 -36.58 -27.52
CA LEU A 231 -28.69 -36.83 -28.82
C LEU A 231 -27.91 -37.91 -29.57
N ASN A 232 -26.56 -37.82 -29.56
CA ASN A 232 -25.72 -38.86 -30.20
C ASN A 232 -25.86 -40.23 -29.53
N SER A 233 -26.00 -40.33 -28.21
CA SER A 233 -26.24 -41.62 -27.52
C SER A 233 -27.62 -42.19 -27.80
N SER A 234 -28.65 -41.39 -28.04
CA SER A 234 -29.97 -41.83 -28.47
C SER A 234 -30.00 -42.31 -29.94
N HIS A 235 -29.23 -41.72 -30.82
CA HIS A 235 -29.07 -42.18 -32.20
C HIS A 235 -28.38 -43.55 -32.30
N LEU A 236 -27.35 -43.79 -31.46
CA LEU A 236 -26.71 -45.12 -31.39
C LEU A 236 -27.64 -46.21 -30.87
N GLY A 237 -28.55 -45.91 -29.92
CA GLY A 237 -29.55 -46.82 -29.42
C GLY A 237 -30.62 -47.21 -30.45
N ILE A 238 -30.99 -46.30 -31.37
CA ILE A 238 -31.97 -46.56 -32.42
C ILE A 238 -31.35 -47.40 -33.53
N SER A 239 -30.07 -47.24 -33.86
CA SER A 239 -29.39 -48.05 -34.86
C SER A 239 -29.21 -49.51 -34.49
N TYR A 240 -29.12 -49.86 -33.19
CA TYR A 240 -29.06 -51.26 -32.72
C TYR A 240 -30.41 -51.96 -32.70
N ALA A 241 -31.51 -51.21 -32.55
CA ALA A 241 -32.86 -51.80 -32.54
C ALA A 241 -33.36 -52.18 -33.94
N VAL A 242 -32.80 -51.66 -35.04
CA VAL A 242 -33.19 -51.98 -36.42
C VAL A 242 -32.45 -53.22 -36.95
N PHE A 243 -31.43 -53.75 -36.28
CA PHE A 243 -30.64 -54.90 -36.73
C PHE A 243 -31.05 -56.24 -36.08
N CYS A 244 -32.09 -56.25 -35.24
CA CYS A 244 -32.62 -57.45 -34.54
C CYS A 244 -34.05 -57.80 -34.98
N LEU A 245 -34.44 -57.61 -36.24
CA LEU A 245 -35.65 -58.13 -36.84
C LEU A 245 -35.33 -58.90 -38.10
#